data_25b43d7d61af3238dd570bcb667e7b79
#
_entry.id   25b43d7d61af3238dd570bcb667e7b79
#
_cell.length_a   1.000
_cell.length_b   1.000
_cell.length_c   1.000
_cell.angle_alpha   90.00
_cell.angle_beta   90.00
_cell.angle_gamma   90.00
#
_symmetry.space_group_name_H-M   'P 1'
#
loop_
_entity.id
_entity.type
_entity.pdbx_description
1 polymer ?
#
loop_
_entity_poly.entity_id
_entity_poly.type
_entity_poly.pdbx_seq_one_letter_code
_entity_poly.pdbx_strand_id
1 'polypeptide(L)'
;MHTQWVRAFAKDKVELHGLLFEPDVRSDTIILHFHGKEGNFLNNRFIYEMKDRFTEAGIAFLTVNQRSHDYLSESLVQTPAGFEYRKCGFAYDVFEDCIRDIEPFVDLAIDKGYRKIYLQGHSLPHKCIYYHTKTRDERISGLINICCSDLRFEFSAYVENYEDNLALARALVEAGQGDRIMPVMMWAGAYASAKTFWSYGNPKGEAQTFTYSEPDFSFETLHQVTLPSLYVEPETDFSMGIDPREALDICQRHTDSAPSETLYIPRTSHSFINSEKELCEGIVKWIQARM
;
A
#
# COMPACT_ATOMS: atom_id res chain seq x y z
N MET A 1 -21.79 -2.63 -14.87
CA MET A 1 -20.59 -3.08 -14.13
C MET A 1 -20.66 -4.59 -13.91
N HIS A 2 -19.60 -5.31 -14.23
CA HIS A 2 -19.45 -6.75 -13.98
C HIS A 2 -18.46 -6.98 -12.84
N THR A 3 -18.76 -7.92 -11.92
CA THR A 3 -17.90 -8.20 -10.76
C THR A 3 -17.40 -9.64 -10.83
N GLN A 4 -16.10 -9.84 -10.59
CA GLN A 4 -15.46 -11.15 -10.63
C GLN A 4 -14.51 -11.34 -9.44
N TRP A 5 -14.61 -12.50 -8.76
CA TRP A 5 -13.53 -12.98 -7.90
C TRP A 5 -12.32 -13.36 -8.74
N VAL A 6 -11.15 -12.92 -8.31
CA VAL A 6 -9.89 -13.30 -8.94
C VAL A 6 -8.94 -13.94 -7.94
N ARG A 7 -8.12 -14.84 -8.44
CA ARG A 7 -7.05 -15.50 -7.70
C ARG A 7 -5.75 -15.29 -8.43
N ALA A 8 -4.70 -15.02 -7.67
CA ALA A 8 -3.34 -14.97 -8.18
C ALA A 8 -2.40 -15.74 -7.24
N PHE A 9 -1.27 -16.18 -7.75
CA PHE A 9 -0.26 -16.86 -6.95
C PHE A 9 1.03 -16.06 -6.97
N ALA A 10 1.49 -15.67 -5.78
CA ALA A 10 2.80 -15.07 -5.62
C ALA A 10 3.92 -16.04 -6.10
N LYS A 11 5.11 -15.53 -6.41
CA LYS A 11 6.24 -16.38 -6.83
C LYS A 11 6.61 -17.43 -5.79
N ASP A 12 6.41 -17.15 -4.51
CA ASP A 12 6.59 -18.11 -3.41
C ASP A 12 5.34 -18.96 -3.15
N LYS A 13 4.42 -18.99 -4.12
CA LYS A 13 3.24 -19.86 -4.18
C LYS A 13 2.15 -19.56 -3.15
N VAL A 14 2.20 -18.41 -2.50
CA VAL A 14 1.10 -17.92 -1.67
C VAL A 14 -0.09 -17.58 -2.58
N GLU A 15 -1.26 -18.11 -2.24
CA GLU A 15 -2.52 -17.77 -2.92
C GLU A 15 -3.04 -16.43 -2.42
N LEU A 16 -3.33 -15.53 -3.36
CA LEU A 16 -3.83 -14.18 -3.13
C LEU A 16 -5.18 -13.99 -3.82
N HIS A 17 -6.04 -13.16 -3.24
CA HIS A 17 -7.40 -12.97 -3.73
C HIS A 17 -7.71 -11.51 -4.01
N GLY A 18 -8.68 -11.26 -4.89
CA GLY A 18 -9.18 -9.91 -5.14
C GLY A 18 -10.60 -9.91 -5.71
N LEU A 19 -11.17 -8.71 -5.76
CA LEU A 19 -12.44 -8.42 -6.43
C LEU A 19 -12.17 -7.46 -7.58
N LEU A 20 -12.45 -7.92 -8.78
CA LEU A 20 -12.37 -7.13 -10.01
C LEU A 20 -13.75 -6.60 -10.37
N PHE A 21 -13.84 -5.29 -10.56
CA PHE A 21 -15.00 -4.56 -11.05
C PHE A 21 -14.69 -4.00 -12.44
N GLU A 22 -15.45 -4.44 -13.44
CA GLU A 22 -15.25 -4.04 -14.83
C GLU A 22 -16.40 -3.16 -15.31
N PRO A 23 -16.11 -2.09 -16.07
CA PRO A 23 -17.15 -1.26 -16.68
C PRO A 23 -17.93 -2.05 -17.74
N ASP A 24 -19.17 -1.65 -18.01
CA ASP A 24 -20.00 -2.30 -19.05
C ASP A 24 -19.40 -2.14 -20.46
N VAL A 25 -18.71 -1.04 -20.71
CA VAL A 25 -17.91 -0.84 -21.92
C VAL A 25 -16.46 -1.16 -21.58
N ARG A 26 -15.89 -2.13 -22.29
CA ARG A 26 -14.52 -2.58 -22.04
C ARG A 26 -13.52 -1.43 -22.16
N SER A 27 -12.65 -1.33 -21.17
CA SER A 27 -11.55 -0.37 -21.09
C SER A 27 -10.20 -1.09 -21.11
N ASP A 28 -9.15 -0.41 -21.53
CA ASP A 28 -7.77 -0.86 -21.41
C ASP A 28 -7.08 -0.36 -20.11
N THR A 29 -7.83 0.39 -19.29
CA THR A 29 -7.33 1.05 -18.07
C THR A 29 -7.84 0.36 -16.83
N ILE A 30 -6.94 0.09 -15.88
CA ILE A 30 -7.25 -0.53 -14.59
C ILE A 30 -6.48 0.13 -13.45
N ILE A 31 -7.14 0.23 -12.29
CA ILE A 31 -6.50 0.55 -11.01
C ILE A 31 -6.39 -0.73 -10.19
N LEU A 32 -5.19 -1.05 -9.71
CA LEU A 32 -4.92 -2.10 -8.74
C LEU A 32 -4.76 -1.46 -7.36
N HIS A 33 -5.70 -1.73 -6.45
CA HIS A 33 -5.72 -1.14 -5.11
C HIS A 33 -5.14 -2.09 -4.07
N PHE A 34 -4.14 -1.60 -3.32
CA PHE A 34 -3.46 -2.29 -2.24
C PHE A 34 -3.76 -1.58 -0.91
N HIS A 35 -4.32 -2.35 0.03
CA HIS A 35 -4.72 -1.86 1.35
C HIS A 35 -3.52 -1.55 2.26
N GLY A 36 -3.76 -0.75 3.30
CA GLY A 36 -2.80 -0.46 4.36
C GLY A 36 -2.66 -1.58 5.40
N LYS A 37 -2.11 -1.21 6.55
CA LYS A 37 -1.96 -2.08 7.71
C LYS A 37 -3.31 -2.71 8.11
N GLU A 38 -3.32 -4.03 8.32
CA GLU A 38 -4.51 -4.81 8.74
C GLU A 38 -5.74 -4.64 7.84
N GLY A 39 -5.60 -3.96 6.69
CA GLY A 39 -6.68 -3.79 5.75
C GLY A 39 -7.02 -5.07 5.00
N ASN A 40 -8.10 -5.00 4.26
CA ASN A 40 -8.46 -6.00 3.26
C ASN A 40 -9.22 -5.32 2.10
N PHE A 41 -9.58 -6.08 1.11
CA PHE A 41 -10.20 -5.56 -0.11
C PHE A 41 -11.61 -4.94 0.09
N LEU A 42 -12.16 -4.92 1.32
CA LEU A 42 -13.49 -4.36 1.61
C LEU A 42 -13.52 -3.38 2.80
N ASN A 43 -12.46 -3.26 3.59
CA ASN A 43 -12.52 -2.57 4.89
C ASN A 43 -12.86 -1.08 4.80
N ASN A 44 -12.30 -0.38 3.81
CA ASN A 44 -12.52 1.05 3.71
C ASN A 44 -13.81 1.37 2.94
N ARG A 45 -14.63 2.30 3.47
CA ARG A 45 -15.88 2.70 2.84
C ARG A 45 -15.68 3.26 1.44
N PHE A 46 -14.58 3.95 1.19
CA PHE A 46 -14.27 4.51 -0.13
C PHE A 46 -14.14 3.42 -1.23
N ILE A 47 -13.85 2.16 -0.89
CA ILE A 47 -13.83 1.05 -1.86
C ILE A 47 -15.20 0.89 -2.55
N TYR A 48 -16.29 1.08 -1.80
CA TYR A 48 -17.65 0.98 -2.36
C TYR A 48 -17.94 2.12 -3.33
N GLU A 49 -17.46 3.33 -3.04
CA GLU A 49 -17.60 4.46 -3.95
C GLU A 49 -16.65 4.33 -5.16
N MET A 50 -15.42 3.87 -4.93
CA MET A 50 -14.41 3.65 -5.99
C MET A 50 -14.92 2.68 -7.06
N LYS A 51 -15.49 1.52 -6.68
CA LYS A 51 -15.99 0.56 -7.65
C LYS A 51 -17.05 1.14 -8.60
N ASP A 52 -17.93 1.97 -8.07
CA ASP A 52 -19.00 2.59 -8.85
C ASP A 52 -18.45 3.73 -9.72
N ARG A 53 -17.72 4.70 -9.12
CA ARG A 53 -17.20 5.86 -9.84
C ARG A 53 -16.16 5.51 -10.89
N PHE A 54 -15.26 4.58 -10.60
CA PHE A 54 -14.24 4.19 -11.56
C PHE A 54 -14.87 3.45 -12.75
N THR A 55 -15.80 2.51 -12.50
CA THR A 55 -16.46 1.81 -13.61
C THR A 55 -17.40 2.70 -14.42
N GLU A 56 -18.09 3.66 -13.80
CA GLU A 56 -18.84 4.71 -14.49
C GLU A 56 -17.94 5.57 -15.39
N ALA A 57 -16.69 5.82 -14.96
CA ALA A 57 -15.69 6.56 -15.74
C ALA A 57 -14.96 5.70 -16.80
N GLY A 58 -15.34 4.43 -16.96
CA GLY A 58 -14.72 3.50 -17.91
C GLY A 58 -13.37 2.95 -17.43
N ILE A 59 -13.09 2.98 -16.12
CA ILE A 59 -11.86 2.48 -15.51
C ILE A 59 -12.18 1.20 -14.73
N ALA A 60 -11.49 0.10 -15.03
CA ALA A 60 -11.63 -1.12 -14.23
C ALA A 60 -10.95 -0.93 -12.86
N PHE A 61 -11.47 -1.60 -11.84
CA PHE A 61 -10.97 -1.51 -10.48
C PHE A 61 -10.78 -2.90 -9.89
N LEU A 62 -9.57 -3.20 -9.44
CA LEU A 62 -9.24 -4.44 -8.75
C LEU A 62 -8.74 -4.11 -7.35
N THR A 63 -9.51 -4.47 -6.33
CA THR A 63 -9.07 -4.40 -4.93
C THR A 63 -8.63 -5.79 -4.46
N VAL A 64 -7.50 -5.87 -3.77
CA VAL A 64 -6.84 -7.14 -3.48
C VAL A 64 -6.57 -7.36 -1.99
N ASN A 65 -6.52 -8.62 -1.59
CA ASN A 65 -5.92 -9.05 -0.34
C ASN A 65 -4.45 -9.42 -0.60
N GLN A 66 -3.56 -8.61 -0.05
CA GLN A 66 -2.14 -8.95 0.08
C GLN A 66 -1.98 -10.03 1.16
N ARG A 67 -0.82 -10.69 1.26
CA ARG A 67 -0.54 -11.63 2.38
C ARG A 67 -0.68 -10.97 3.76
N SER A 68 -0.53 -9.65 3.82
CA SER A 68 -0.69 -8.84 5.04
C SER A 68 -2.14 -8.46 5.36
N HIS A 69 -3.14 -9.01 4.63
CA HIS A 69 -4.54 -8.68 4.87
C HIS A 69 -4.99 -9.14 6.26
N ASP A 70 -5.83 -8.34 6.88
CA ASP A 70 -6.28 -8.52 8.26
C ASP A 70 -5.11 -8.54 9.26
N TYR A 71 -5.42 -8.53 10.55
CA TYR A 71 -4.40 -8.59 11.60
C TYR A 71 -3.70 -9.95 11.63
N LEU A 72 -4.48 -11.02 11.59
CA LEU A 72 -4.02 -12.41 11.57
C LEU A 72 -4.87 -13.19 10.56
N SER A 73 -4.23 -13.82 9.62
CA SER A 73 -4.88 -14.62 8.60
C SER A 73 -4.06 -15.87 8.28
N GLU A 74 -4.64 -16.75 7.49
CA GLU A 74 -3.94 -17.90 6.89
C GLU A 74 -4.15 -17.86 5.39
N SER A 75 -3.06 -18.06 4.65
CA SER A 75 -3.09 -18.19 3.20
C SER A 75 -2.70 -19.60 2.77
N LEU A 76 -3.31 -20.10 1.71
CA LEU A 76 -2.88 -21.33 1.08
C LEU A 76 -1.56 -21.10 0.35
N VAL A 77 -0.67 -22.08 0.46
CA VAL A 77 0.60 -22.13 -0.28
C VAL A 77 0.63 -23.41 -1.08
N GLN A 78 0.85 -23.30 -2.37
CA GLN A 78 1.00 -24.45 -3.23
C GLN A 78 2.38 -25.10 -3.04
N THR A 79 2.42 -26.38 -2.72
CA THR A 79 3.64 -27.18 -2.55
C THR A 79 3.64 -28.37 -3.54
N PRO A 80 4.76 -29.06 -3.74
CA PRO A 80 4.78 -30.29 -4.55
C PRO A 80 3.86 -31.39 -4.02
N ALA A 81 3.53 -31.38 -2.71
CA ALA A 81 2.66 -32.36 -2.08
C ALA A 81 1.16 -31.94 -2.08
N GLY A 82 0.83 -30.74 -2.57
CA GLY A 82 -0.52 -30.18 -2.57
C GLY A 82 -0.55 -28.77 -1.99
N PHE A 83 -1.50 -28.49 -1.11
CA PHE A 83 -1.63 -27.18 -0.47
C PHE A 83 -1.38 -27.28 1.03
N GLU A 84 -0.71 -26.27 1.56
CA GLU A 84 -0.47 -26.09 3.00
C GLU A 84 -0.98 -24.72 3.44
N TYR A 85 -1.35 -24.58 4.72
CA TYR A 85 -1.68 -23.29 5.31
C TYR A 85 -0.42 -22.62 5.86
N ARG A 86 -0.27 -21.34 5.56
CA ARG A 86 0.77 -20.48 6.12
C ARG A 86 0.12 -19.36 6.93
N LYS A 87 0.63 -19.12 8.14
CA LYS A 87 0.25 -17.94 8.91
C LYS A 87 0.67 -16.69 8.15
N CYS A 88 -0.28 -15.78 8.00
CA CYS A 88 -0.20 -14.53 7.28
C CYS A 88 -0.90 -13.43 8.08
N GLY A 89 -1.21 -12.32 7.45
CA GLY A 89 -1.76 -11.14 8.09
C GLY A 89 -0.66 -10.18 8.53
N PHE A 90 -1.07 -8.99 8.93
CA PHE A 90 -0.11 -7.95 9.30
C PHE A 90 0.84 -8.36 10.43
N ALA A 91 0.35 -9.18 11.38
CA ALA A 91 1.18 -9.67 12.49
C ALA A 91 2.46 -10.42 12.05
N TYR A 92 2.48 -10.96 10.82
CA TYR A 92 3.61 -11.71 10.25
C TYR A 92 4.14 -11.12 8.94
N ASP A 93 3.71 -9.91 8.59
CA ASP A 93 4.11 -9.26 7.34
C ASP A 93 5.59 -8.86 7.34
N VAL A 94 6.19 -8.93 6.17
CA VAL A 94 7.52 -8.37 5.88
C VAL A 94 7.33 -7.41 4.72
N PHE A 95 7.71 -6.16 4.91
CA PHE A 95 7.46 -5.09 3.94
C PHE A 95 7.93 -5.44 2.52
N GLU A 96 9.11 -6.00 2.43
CA GLU A 96 9.78 -6.34 1.17
C GLU A 96 9.04 -7.44 0.36
N ASP A 97 8.20 -8.24 1.02
CA ASP A 97 7.39 -9.27 0.36
C ASP A 97 6.27 -8.67 -0.52
N CYS A 98 5.97 -7.36 -0.39
CA CYS A 98 4.97 -6.69 -1.22
C CYS A 98 5.24 -6.80 -2.73
N ILE A 99 6.51 -6.91 -3.14
CA ILE A 99 6.86 -7.16 -4.55
C ILE A 99 6.21 -8.45 -5.04
N ARG A 100 6.24 -9.50 -4.22
CA ARG A 100 5.66 -10.81 -4.54
C ARG A 100 4.14 -10.77 -4.60
N ASP A 101 3.52 -9.84 -3.85
CA ASP A 101 2.06 -9.70 -3.81
C ASP A 101 1.53 -8.81 -4.92
N ILE A 102 2.28 -7.78 -5.35
CA ILE A 102 1.86 -6.86 -6.41
C ILE A 102 2.01 -7.48 -7.79
N GLU A 103 3.17 -8.10 -8.07
CA GLU A 103 3.51 -8.64 -9.39
C GLU A 103 2.43 -9.56 -9.98
N PRO A 104 1.88 -10.57 -9.26
CA PRO A 104 0.89 -11.48 -9.83
C PRO A 104 -0.43 -10.80 -10.20
N PHE A 105 -0.79 -9.68 -9.59
CA PHE A 105 -1.96 -8.92 -9.99
C PHE A 105 -1.68 -8.02 -11.21
N VAL A 106 -0.45 -7.55 -11.37
CA VAL A 106 0.00 -6.90 -12.61
C VAL A 106 -0.04 -7.90 -13.77
N ASP A 107 0.47 -9.12 -13.57
CA ASP A 107 0.42 -10.21 -14.55
C ASP A 107 -1.04 -10.51 -14.93
N LEU A 108 -1.92 -10.67 -13.95
CA LEU A 108 -3.34 -10.90 -14.15
C LEU A 108 -4.01 -9.77 -14.97
N ALA A 109 -3.66 -8.51 -14.70
CA ALA A 109 -4.19 -7.38 -15.43
C ALA A 109 -3.75 -7.42 -16.91
N ILE A 110 -2.50 -7.73 -17.19
CA ILE A 110 -1.99 -7.90 -18.56
C ILE A 110 -2.68 -9.07 -19.27
N ASP A 111 -2.82 -10.22 -18.60
CA ASP A 111 -3.50 -11.40 -19.16
C ASP A 111 -4.96 -11.13 -19.50
N LYS A 112 -5.63 -10.26 -18.73
CA LYS A 112 -6.99 -9.77 -19.01
C LYS A 112 -7.04 -8.71 -20.12
N GLY A 113 -5.90 -8.24 -20.61
CA GLY A 113 -5.79 -7.31 -21.75
C GLY A 113 -5.76 -5.84 -21.37
N TYR A 114 -5.57 -5.49 -20.09
CA TYR A 114 -5.33 -4.10 -19.68
C TYR A 114 -3.94 -3.66 -20.12
N ARG A 115 -3.80 -2.38 -20.47
CA ARG A 115 -2.57 -1.78 -20.99
C ARG A 115 -2.11 -0.58 -20.15
N LYS A 116 -3.06 0.10 -19.52
CA LYS A 116 -2.83 1.25 -18.63
C LYS A 116 -3.11 0.79 -17.20
N ILE A 117 -2.06 0.43 -16.48
CA ILE A 117 -2.15 -0.12 -15.11
C ILE A 117 -1.67 0.93 -14.13
N TYR A 118 -2.53 1.32 -13.20
CA TYR A 118 -2.20 2.23 -12.11
C TYR A 118 -2.14 1.46 -10.80
N LEU A 119 -1.05 1.61 -10.04
CA LEU A 119 -0.97 1.08 -8.68
C LEU A 119 -1.47 2.12 -7.69
N GLN A 120 -2.42 1.74 -6.85
CA GLN A 120 -2.99 2.58 -5.81
C GLN A 120 -2.76 1.96 -4.44
N GLY A 121 -2.10 2.68 -3.55
CA GLY A 121 -1.92 2.30 -2.16
C GLY A 121 -2.63 3.26 -1.21
N HIS A 122 -3.21 2.74 -0.12
CA HIS A 122 -3.78 3.54 0.96
C HIS A 122 -3.06 3.26 2.27
N SER A 123 -2.72 4.30 3.04
CA SER A 123 -2.00 4.21 4.33
C SER A 123 -0.56 3.70 4.21
N LEU A 124 -0.34 2.66 3.41
CA LEU A 124 0.97 2.13 3.06
C LEU A 124 1.22 2.16 1.55
N PRO A 125 1.09 3.33 0.87
CA PRO A 125 1.45 3.45 -0.56
C PRO A 125 2.94 3.21 -0.79
N HIS A 126 3.75 3.22 0.25
CA HIS A 126 5.14 2.77 0.30
C HIS A 126 5.37 1.49 -0.50
N LYS A 127 4.46 0.51 -0.39
CA LYS A 127 4.54 -0.78 -1.07
C LYS A 127 4.50 -0.61 -2.61
N CYS A 128 3.63 0.26 -3.12
CA CYS A 128 3.52 0.56 -4.55
C CYS A 128 4.77 1.29 -5.07
N ILE A 129 5.27 2.27 -4.30
CA ILE A 129 6.50 2.99 -4.62
C ILE A 129 7.70 2.04 -4.58
N TYR A 130 7.81 1.21 -3.54
CA TYR A 130 8.87 0.22 -3.42
C TYR A 130 8.86 -0.78 -4.58
N TYR A 131 7.68 -1.30 -4.95
CA TYR A 131 7.55 -2.15 -6.14
C TYR A 131 8.10 -1.46 -7.38
N HIS A 132 7.65 -0.23 -7.66
CA HIS A 132 8.12 0.53 -8.82
C HIS A 132 9.63 0.76 -8.79
N THR A 133 10.18 1.24 -7.68
CA THR A 133 11.60 1.62 -7.59
C THR A 133 12.54 0.41 -7.67
N LYS A 134 12.10 -0.76 -7.21
CA LYS A 134 12.93 -1.99 -7.22
C LYS A 134 12.78 -2.81 -8.50
N THR A 135 11.60 -2.83 -9.10
CA THR A 135 11.36 -3.69 -10.28
C THR A 135 11.49 -2.95 -11.60
N ARG A 136 11.25 -1.63 -11.61
CA ARG A 136 11.17 -0.81 -12.83
C ARG A 136 10.22 -1.40 -13.86
N ASP A 137 9.10 -1.97 -13.41
CA ASP A 137 8.13 -2.63 -14.25
C ASP A 137 7.49 -1.64 -15.23
N GLU A 138 7.84 -1.75 -16.49
CA GLU A 138 7.39 -0.86 -17.58
C GLU A 138 5.89 -0.99 -17.90
N ARG A 139 5.21 -2.00 -17.35
CA ARG A 139 3.77 -2.20 -17.51
C ARG A 139 2.94 -1.22 -16.69
N ILE A 140 3.56 -0.55 -15.70
CA ILE A 140 2.88 0.39 -14.80
C ILE A 140 2.84 1.78 -15.43
N SER A 141 1.67 2.38 -15.45
CA SER A 141 1.43 3.70 -16.06
C SER A 141 1.44 4.86 -15.07
N GLY A 142 1.29 4.60 -13.78
CA GLY A 142 1.33 5.63 -12.73
C GLY A 142 1.02 5.10 -11.35
N LEU A 143 1.27 5.96 -10.36
CA LEU A 143 1.10 5.67 -8.94
C LEU A 143 0.05 6.61 -8.31
N ILE A 144 -0.82 6.07 -7.46
CA ILE A 144 -1.81 6.80 -6.68
C ILE A 144 -1.53 6.51 -5.20
N ASN A 145 -1.04 7.51 -4.50
CA ASN A 145 -0.54 7.39 -3.13
C ASN A 145 -1.50 8.11 -2.18
N ILE A 146 -2.28 7.36 -1.42
CA ILE A 146 -3.34 7.88 -0.54
C ILE A 146 -2.91 7.72 0.91
N CYS A 147 -2.90 8.79 1.70
CA CYS A 147 -2.44 8.82 3.09
C CYS A 147 -1.02 8.26 3.25
N CYS A 148 -0.05 9.07 2.89
CA CYS A 148 1.37 8.70 2.90
C CYS A 148 1.92 8.73 4.33
N SER A 149 1.70 7.68 5.10
CA SER A 149 2.05 7.58 6.52
C SER A 149 3.55 7.76 6.80
N ASP A 150 3.90 8.48 7.86
CA ASP A 150 5.26 8.54 8.39
C ASP A 150 5.48 7.42 9.40
N LEU A 151 6.06 6.32 8.95
CA LEU A 151 6.31 5.17 9.82
C LEU A 151 7.29 5.49 10.96
N ARG A 152 8.26 6.39 10.72
CA ARG A 152 9.19 6.82 11.77
C ARG A 152 8.47 7.55 12.89
N PHE A 153 7.56 8.46 12.53
CA PHE A 153 6.70 9.13 13.49
C PHE A 153 5.83 8.13 14.24
N GLU A 154 5.14 7.21 13.54
CA GLU A 154 4.26 6.23 14.18
C GLU A 154 4.99 5.35 15.18
N PHE A 155 6.20 4.89 14.87
CA PHE A 155 7.03 4.12 15.81
C PHE A 155 7.49 4.97 16.99
N SER A 156 7.97 6.17 16.75
CA SER A 156 8.49 7.03 17.84
C SER A 156 7.40 7.55 18.76
N ALA A 157 6.20 7.83 18.23
CA ALA A 157 5.09 8.41 18.97
C ALA A 157 4.22 7.37 19.71
N TYR A 158 4.08 6.16 19.13
CA TYR A 158 3.08 5.20 19.59
C TYR A 158 3.65 3.87 20.09
N VAL A 159 4.95 3.61 19.93
CA VAL A 159 5.57 2.36 20.39
C VAL A 159 6.35 2.62 21.68
N GLU A 160 5.96 1.94 22.74
CA GLU A 160 6.63 2.03 24.04
C GLU A 160 8.07 1.53 23.94
N ASN A 161 9.03 2.31 24.51
CA ASN A 161 10.45 1.96 24.52
C ASN A 161 10.96 1.49 23.14
N TYR A 162 10.63 2.27 22.10
CA TYR A 162 10.84 1.89 20.70
C TYR A 162 12.25 1.38 20.40
N GLU A 163 13.32 2.10 20.83
CA GLU A 163 14.70 1.74 20.51
C GLU A 163 15.12 0.39 21.13
N ASP A 164 14.72 0.13 22.38
CA ASP A 164 15.03 -1.14 23.07
C ASP A 164 14.26 -2.30 22.40
N ASN A 165 13.01 -2.08 22.04
CA ASN A 165 12.20 -3.07 21.36
C ASN A 165 12.66 -3.31 19.91
N LEU A 166 13.16 -2.30 19.22
CA LEU A 166 13.77 -2.45 17.91
C LEU A 166 15.04 -3.31 17.99
N ALA A 167 15.89 -3.06 19.00
CA ALA A 167 17.08 -3.88 19.25
C ALA A 167 16.71 -5.34 19.58
N LEU A 168 15.66 -5.56 20.39
CA LEU A 168 15.13 -6.89 20.68
C LEU A 168 14.61 -7.58 19.41
N ALA A 169 13.82 -6.90 18.58
CA ALA A 169 13.31 -7.43 17.35
C ALA A 169 14.43 -7.88 16.41
N ARG A 170 15.45 -7.03 16.26
CA ARG A 170 16.66 -7.36 15.48
C ARG A 170 17.33 -8.63 16.00
N ALA A 171 17.59 -8.71 17.31
CA ALA A 171 18.25 -9.86 17.92
C ALA A 171 17.45 -11.15 17.72
N LEU A 172 16.12 -11.09 17.82
CA LEU A 172 15.25 -12.25 17.55
C LEU A 172 15.29 -12.67 16.09
N VAL A 173 15.32 -11.73 15.15
CA VAL A 173 15.44 -12.03 13.71
C VAL A 173 16.80 -12.69 13.42
N GLU A 174 17.90 -12.13 13.93
CA GLU A 174 19.25 -12.68 13.76
C GLU A 174 19.41 -14.07 14.40
N ALA A 175 18.65 -14.36 15.47
CA ALA A 175 18.61 -15.69 16.10
C ALA A 175 17.66 -16.69 15.41
N GLY A 176 17.06 -16.35 14.27
CA GLY A 176 16.09 -17.20 13.57
C GLY A 176 14.72 -17.31 14.26
N GLN A 177 14.40 -16.42 15.18
CA GLN A 177 13.14 -16.36 15.95
C GLN A 177 12.22 -15.22 15.46
N GLY A 178 12.30 -14.86 14.19
CA GLY A 178 11.57 -13.73 13.62
C GLY A 178 10.05 -13.82 13.74
N ASP A 179 9.49 -15.02 13.86
CA ASP A 179 8.04 -15.24 14.05
C ASP A 179 7.56 -15.06 15.51
N ARG A 180 8.46 -14.83 16.45
CA ARG A 180 8.09 -14.57 17.84
C ARG A 180 7.39 -13.22 17.94
N ILE A 181 6.22 -13.22 18.61
CA ILE A 181 5.46 -11.99 18.86
C ILE A 181 6.21 -11.10 19.84
N MET A 182 6.32 -9.81 19.50
CA MET A 182 6.95 -8.81 20.34
C MET A 182 6.14 -8.54 21.62
N PRO A 183 6.80 -8.18 22.75
CA PRO A 183 6.11 -7.92 24.01
C PRO A 183 5.38 -6.57 24.05
N VAL A 184 5.54 -5.74 23.03
CA VAL A 184 4.90 -4.42 22.89
C VAL A 184 4.05 -4.37 21.65
N MET A 185 3.04 -3.53 21.66
CA MET A 185 2.24 -3.25 20.48
C MET A 185 3.03 -2.35 19.51
N MET A 186 2.88 -2.60 18.23
CA MET A 186 3.15 -1.60 17.21
C MET A 186 2.05 -0.53 17.27
N TRP A 187 2.17 0.54 16.48
CA TRP A 187 1.14 1.59 16.43
C TRP A 187 -0.28 1.01 16.22
N ALA A 188 -1.27 1.77 16.65
CA ALA A 188 -2.69 1.42 16.56
C ALA A 188 -3.08 0.10 17.26
N GLY A 189 -2.34 -0.30 18.31
CA GLY A 189 -2.75 -1.36 19.22
C GLY A 189 -2.56 -2.79 18.72
N ALA A 190 -1.71 -3.04 17.72
CA ALA A 190 -1.46 -4.36 17.17
C ALA A 190 -0.14 -4.97 17.66
N TYR A 191 -0.17 -6.19 18.15
CA TYR A 191 1.05 -6.96 18.36
C TYR A 191 1.53 -7.56 17.04
N ALA A 192 2.83 -7.55 16.79
CA ALA A 192 3.43 -8.12 15.60
C ALA A 192 4.61 -9.02 15.92
N SER A 193 5.00 -9.85 14.97
CA SER A 193 6.20 -10.66 15.07
C SER A 193 7.46 -9.79 15.04
N ALA A 194 8.56 -10.32 15.54
CA ALA A 194 9.84 -9.62 15.55
C ALA A 194 10.29 -9.25 14.12
N LYS A 195 10.06 -10.11 13.12
CA LYS A 195 10.37 -9.79 11.72
C LYS A 195 9.53 -8.64 11.17
N THR A 196 8.25 -8.57 11.51
CA THR A 196 7.36 -7.47 11.12
C THR A 196 7.80 -6.18 11.79
N PHE A 197 8.01 -6.23 13.12
CA PHE A 197 8.47 -5.08 13.89
C PHE A 197 9.78 -4.52 13.35
N TRP A 198 10.74 -5.39 13.04
CA TRP A 198 12.04 -5.00 12.46
C TRP A 198 11.89 -4.45 11.04
N SER A 199 11.13 -5.11 10.17
CA SER A 199 10.97 -4.71 8.76
C SER A 199 10.35 -3.32 8.64
N TYR A 200 9.34 -3.01 9.45
CA TYR A 200 8.67 -1.71 9.42
C TYR A 200 9.34 -0.65 10.30
N GLY A 201 9.92 -1.05 11.43
CA GLY A 201 10.49 -0.14 12.42
C GLY A 201 11.94 0.25 12.18
N ASN A 202 12.69 -0.48 11.37
CA ASN A 202 14.09 -0.16 11.12
C ASN A 202 14.23 1.21 10.41
N PRO A 203 14.85 2.22 11.02
CA PRO A 203 14.97 3.56 10.43
C PRO A 203 15.82 3.60 9.15
N LYS A 204 16.56 2.53 8.87
CA LYS A 204 17.34 2.35 7.63
C LYS A 204 16.74 1.28 6.73
N GLY A 205 15.51 0.85 7.01
CA GLY A 205 14.81 -0.18 6.25
C GLY A 205 14.12 0.38 5.01
N GLU A 206 13.77 -0.51 4.13
CA GLU A 206 13.12 -0.19 2.84
C GLU A 206 11.71 0.41 3.01
N ALA A 207 11.08 0.25 4.17
CA ALA A 207 9.78 0.82 4.47
C ALA A 207 9.81 2.34 4.73
N GLN A 208 10.98 2.94 4.90
CA GLN A 208 11.14 4.37 5.22
C GLN A 208 11.10 5.23 3.95
N THR A 209 9.91 5.49 3.42
CA THR A 209 9.69 6.31 2.22
C THR A 209 9.27 7.74 2.56
N PHE A 210 8.41 7.92 3.58
CA PHE A 210 7.78 9.17 3.94
C PHE A 210 8.14 9.56 5.38
N THR A 211 9.41 9.80 5.64
CA THR A 211 9.93 10.15 6.98
C THR A 211 9.94 11.67 7.16
N TYR A 212 8.75 12.27 7.28
CA TYR A 212 8.57 13.71 7.43
C TYR A 212 9.07 14.23 8.79
N SER A 213 9.02 13.39 9.82
CA SER A 213 9.40 13.73 11.17
C SER A 213 10.91 13.90 11.39
N GLU A 214 11.73 13.53 10.41
CA GLU A 214 13.19 13.73 10.46
C GLU A 214 13.61 14.84 9.49
N PRO A 215 14.04 16.03 9.98
CA PRO A 215 14.34 17.19 9.13
C PRO A 215 15.42 16.95 8.07
N ASP A 216 16.38 16.05 8.34
CA ASP A 216 17.50 15.74 7.46
C ASP A 216 17.25 14.50 6.58
N PHE A 217 16.01 14.00 6.52
CA PHE A 217 15.70 12.83 5.69
C PHE A 217 15.77 13.16 4.21
N SER A 218 16.52 12.35 3.46
CA SER A 218 16.87 12.65 2.06
C SER A 218 15.78 12.34 1.04
N PHE A 219 14.73 11.60 1.39
CA PHE A 219 13.67 11.13 0.49
C PHE A 219 14.17 10.45 -0.81
N GLU A 220 15.31 9.76 -0.74
CA GLU A 220 15.95 9.12 -1.92
C GLU A 220 15.00 8.19 -2.70
N THR A 221 14.09 7.52 -2.01
CA THR A 221 13.11 6.65 -2.65
C THR A 221 12.15 7.45 -3.54
N LEU A 222 11.74 8.65 -3.13
CA LEU A 222 10.87 9.52 -3.94
C LEU A 222 11.60 10.07 -5.17
N HIS A 223 12.86 10.43 -5.06
CA HIS A 223 13.70 10.84 -6.21
C HIS A 223 13.86 9.74 -7.27
N GLN A 224 13.69 8.48 -6.88
CA GLN A 224 13.74 7.34 -7.79
C GLN A 224 12.41 7.07 -8.51
N VAL A 225 11.32 7.74 -8.16
CA VAL A 225 10.01 7.56 -8.82
C VAL A 225 10.04 8.20 -10.20
N THR A 226 9.89 7.40 -11.25
CA THR A 226 9.91 7.82 -12.66
C THR A 226 8.55 7.73 -13.36
N LEU A 227 7.50 7.42 -12.61
CA LEU A 227 6.13 7.35 -13.11
C LEU A 227 5.30 8.57 -12.68
N PRO A 228 4.34 9.01 -13.50
CA PRO A 228 3.36 9.99 -13.06
C PRO A 228 2.73 9.57 -11.73
N SER A 229 2.70 10.47 -10.77
CA SER A 229 2.26 10.17 -9.41
C SER A 229 1.23 11.18 -8.91
N LEU A 230 0.18 10.67 -8.26
CA LEU A 230 -0.79 11.45 -7.50
C LEU A 230 -0.59 11.17 -6.01
N TYR A 231 -0.42 12.23 -5.21
CA TYR A 231 -0.40 12.16 -3.74
C TYR A 231 -1.69 12.75 -3.20
N VAL A 232 -2.36 12.03 -2.32
CA VAL A 232 -3.67 12.40 -1.80
C VAL A 232 -3.65 12.39 -0.28
N GLU A 233 -3.93 13.55 0.33
CA GLU A 233 -3.97 13.66 1.79
C GLU A 233 -5.31 14.29 2.25
N PRO A 234 -5.83 13.83 3.40
CA PRO A 234 -6.98 14.43 4.07
C PRO A 234 -6.57 15.68 4.85
N GLU A 235 -7.53 16.38 5.42
CA GLU A 235 -7.26 17.53 6.29
C GLU A 235 -6.52 17.17 7.58
N THR A 236 -6.79 15.98 8.12
CA THR A 236 -6.12 15.48 9.33
C THR A 236 -5.72 14.02 9.14
N ASP A 237 -4.51 13.70 9.55
CA ASP A 237 -4.04 12.32 9.55
C ASP A 237 -3.22 12.01 10.80
N PHE A 238 -3.60 10.96 11.52
CA PHE A 238 -2.91 10.53 12.73
C PHE A 238 -1.56 9.85 12.46
N SER A 239 -1.34 9.45 11.23
CA SER A 239 -0.16 8.68 10.81
C SER A 239 1.03 9.53 10.39
N MET A 240 0.93 10.85 10.55
CA MET A 240 2.03 11.77 10.24
C MET A 240 2.19 12.84 11.31
N GLY A 241 3.43 13.23 11.57
CA GLY A 241 3.79 14.21 12.60
C GLY A 241 3.79 15.66 12.12
N ILE A 242 3.32 15.92 10.90
CA ILE A 242 3.29 17.25 10.26
C ILE A 242 1.91 17.53 9.65
N ASP A 243 1.70 18.78 9.20
CA ASP A 243 0.49 19.14 8.47
C ASP A 243 0.41 18.38 7.13
N PRO A 244 -0.76 17.78 6.79
CA PRO A 244 -0.91 17.02 5.53
C PRO A 244 -0.61 17.83 4.25
N ARG A 245 -0.81 19.15 4.25
CA ARG A 245 -0.43 19.99 3.11
C ARG A 245 1.09 20.11 2.98
N GLU A 246 1.79 20.22 4.11
CA GLU A 246 3.26 20.20 4.11
C GLU A 246 3.79 18.85 3.61
N ALA A 247 3.16 17.73 4.01
CA ALA A 247 3.49 16.40 3.50
C ALA A 247 3.31 16.32 1.97
N LEU A 248 2.21 16.86 1.43
CA LEU A 248 1.98 16.95 -0.02
C LEU A 248 3.06 17.76 -0.74
N ASP A 249 3.46 18.90 -0.18
CA ASP A 249 4.52 19.75 -0.74
C ASP A 249 5.87 19.04 -0.75
N ILE A 250 6.18 18.27 0.29
CA ILE A 250 7.39 17.45 0.38
C ILE A 250 7.34 16.34 -0.68
N CYS A 251 6.25 15.58 -0.75
CA CYS A 251 6.10 14.52 -1.75
C CYS A 251 6.28 15.04 -3.17
N GLN A 252 5.62 16.17 -3.50
CA GLN A 252 5.72 16.77 -4.83
C GLN A 252 7.14 17.25 -5.14
N ARG A 253 7.80 17.87 -4.17
CA ARG A 253 9.17 18.40 -4.33
C ARG A 253 10.19 17.29 -4.56
N HIS A 254 10.06 16.18 -3.87
CA HIS A 254 11.03 15.08 -3.93
C HIS A 254 10.71 14.02 -5.00
N THR A 255 9.53 14.09 -5.62
CA THR A 255 9.22 13.31 -6.83
C THR A 255 9.53 14.15 -8.06
N ASP A 256 10.81 14.36 -8.31
CA ASP A 256 11.34 15.30 -9.31
C ASP A 256 11.71 14.63 -10.63
N SER A 257 11.75 13.30 -10.69
CA SER A 257 12.08 12.53 -11.89
C SER A 257 10.87 12.23 -12.79
N ALA A 258 9.65 12.61 -12.37
CA ALA A 258 8.41 12.42 -13.12
C ALA A 258 7.35 13.48 -12.75
N PRO A 259 6.31 13.69 -13.58
CA PRO A 259 5.20 14.53 -13.21
C PRO A 259 4.52 14.06 -11.92
N SER A 260 4.45 14.93 -10.92
CA SER A 260 3.78 14.67 -9.65
C SER A 260 2.71 15.73 -9.37
N GLU A 261 1.56 15.29 -8.91
CA GLU A 261 0.43 16.13 -8.57
C GLU A 261 -0.09 15.81 -7.19
N THR A 262 -0.73 16.76 -6.55
CA THR A 262 -1.27 16.63 -5.20
C THR A 262 -2.76 16.87 -5.18
N LEU A 263 -3.45 16.17 -4.29
CA LEU A 263 -4.88 16.33 -4.04
C LEU A 263 -5.10 16.41 -2.51
N TYR A 264 -5.51 17.57 -2.05
CA TYR A 264 -5.90 17.77 -0.66
C TYR A 264 -7.43 17.73 -0.53
N ILE A 265 -7.94 16.93 0.41
CA ILE A 265 -9.38 16.79 0.65
C ILE A 265 -9.72 17.33 2.05
N PRO A 266 -10.43 18.46 2.12
CA PRO A 266 -10.77 19.10 3.40
C PRO A 266 -11.89 18.34 4.13
N ARG A 267 -12.03 18.61 5.45
CA ARG A 267 -13.09 18.11 6.34
C ARG A 267 -13.18 16.58 6.43
N THR A 268 -12.04 15.92 6.30
CA THR A 268 -11.96 14.47 6.42
C THR A 268 -10.66 14.04 7.09
N SER A 269 -10.54 12.75 7.36
CA SER A 269 -9.37 12.15 7.99
C SER A 269 -8.95 10.88 7.22
N HIS A 270 -8.00 10.15 7.73
CA HIS A 270 -7.34 8.97 7.15
C HIS A 270 -8.23 8.01 6.32
N SER A 271 -9.48 7.83 6.71
CA SER A 271 -10.41 6.90 6.02
C SER A 271 -11.40 7.59 5.08
N PHE A 272 -11.29 8.91 4.86
CA PHE A 272 -12.13 9.73 3.97
C PHE A 272 -13.64 9.58 4.20
N ILE A 273 -14.07 9.30 5.43
CA ILE A 273 -15.50 9.16 5.76
C ILE A 273 -16.24 10.45 5.45
N ASN A 274 -17.33 10.35 4.69
CA ASN A 274 -18.15 11.41 4.12
C ASN A 274 -17.46 12.27 3.03
N SER A 275 -16.26 11.88 2.56
CA SER A 275 -15.56 12.50 1.44
C SER A 275 -15.11 11.46 0.40
N GLU A 276 -15.70 10.27 0.44
CA GLU A 276 -15.38 9.17 -0.46
C GLU A 276 -15.57 9.55 -1.92
N LYS A 277 -16.65 10.33 -2.20
CA LYS A 277 -16.94 10.83 -3.54
C LYS A 277 -15.89 11.80 -4.05
N GLU A 278 -15.49 12.77 -3.23
CA GLU A 278 -14.48 13.79 -3.57
C GLU A 278 -13.12 13.11 -3.87
N LEU A 279 -12.76 12.10 -3.06
CA LEU A 279 -11.59 11.26 -3.30
C LEU A 279 -11.64 10.58 -4.68
N CYS A 280 -12.75 9.91 -4.98
CA CYS A 280 -12.90 9.18 -6.24
C CYS A 280 -12.89 10.10 -7.46
N GLU A 281 -13.62 11.23 -7.39
CA GLU A 281 -13.69 12.22 -8.47
C GLU A 281 -12.30 12.83 -8.77
N GLY A 282 -11.51 13.12 -7.73
CA GLY A 282 -10.14 13.60 -7.89
C GLY A 282 -9.25 12.59 -8.61
N ILE A 283 -9.31 11.31 -8.21
CA ILE A 283 -8.55 10.23 -8.85
C ILE A 283 -9.00 10.03 -10.30
N VAL A 284 -10.30 9.97 -10.56
CA VAL A 284 -10.85 9.84 -11.92
C VAL A 284 -10.36 10.96 -12.83
N LYS A 285 -10.46 12.20 -12.37
CA LYS A 285 -9.98 13.37 -13.11
C LYS A 285 -8.49 13.27 -13.46
N TRP A 286 -7.68 12.84 -12.50
CA TRP A 286 -6.24 12.68 -12.69
C TRP A 286 -5.91 11.60 -13.74
N ILE A 287 -6.61 10.45 -13.71
CA ILE A 287 -6.44 9.37 -14.70
C ILE A 287 -6.93 9.83 -16.09
N GLN A 288 -8.12 10.45 -16.19
CA GLN A 288 -8.69 10.90 -17.45
C GLN A 288 -7.81 11.91 -18.19
N ALA A 289 -7.05 12.73 -17.45
CA ALA A 289 -6.08 13.65 -18.06
C ALA A 289 -4.88 12.92 -18.72
N ARG A 290 -4.76 11.57 -18.53
CA ARG A 290 -3.69 10.70 -19.04
C ARG A 290 -4.17 9.58 -19.97
N MET A 291 -5.47 9.49 -20.15
CA MET A 291 -6.09 8.54 -21.10
C MET A 291 -6.01 9.06 -22.53
#